data_9464d666c2af8e474d5421ea39b57981
#
_entry.id   9464d666c2af8e474d5421ea39b57981
#
_cell.length_a   1.000
_cell.length_b   1.000
_cell.length_c   1.000
_cell.angle_alpha   90.00
_cell.angle_beta   90.00
_cell.angle_gamma   90.00
#
_symmetry.space_group_name_H-M   'P 1'
#
loop_
_entity.id
_entity.type
_entity.pdbx_description
1 polymer ?
#
loop_
_entity_poly.entity_id
_entity_poly.type
_entity_poly.pdbx_seq_one_letter_code
_entity_poly.pdbx_strand_id
1 'polypeptide(L)'
;MSSQFRRDELLVKTFVNLSISGLGAWPGQEPLLAHQAIVDSLADAPVPGLPHLAVLTDRGPWAAPIGRTLALAESTAASLEPHGWRLGSSSKEQHLAHSTLALDIEAFAIASSGYQGPIALPVLGPLSLAASVWLPVGERALADRSAVTDLSAALAVGVRRHAEAVAHGRGLSVQEPGADGGRTTI
;
A
#
# COMPACT_ATOMS: atom_id res chain seq x y z
N MET A 1 -45.71 5.59 -10.05
CA MET A 1 -44.70 4.89 -9.21
C MET A 1 -43.67 4.08 -10.00
N SER A 2 -43.67 4.06 -11.33
CA SER A 2 -42.77 3.21 -12.14
C SER A 2 -41.49 3.86 -12.69
N SER A 3 -41.35 5.19 -12.68
CA SER A 3 -40.16 5.84 -13.30
C SER A 3 -38.96 6.03 -12.37
N GLN A 4 -39.24 6.16 -11.09
CA GLN A 4 -38.18 6.31 -10.05
C GLN A 4 -37.41 5.00 -9.86
N PHE A 5 -38.14 3.89 -9.76
CA PHE A 5 -37.54 2.54 -9.58
C PHE A 5 -36.62 2.15 -10.75
N ARG A 6 -36.96 2.58 -11.97
CA ARG A 6 -36.16 2.30 -13.18
C ARG A 6 -34.89 3.19 -13.27
N ARG A 7 -34.91 4.39 -12.68
CA ARG A 7 -33.73 5.26 -12.58
C ARG A 7 -32.71 4.72 -11.57
N ASP A 8 -33.16 4.23 -10.43
CA ASP A 8 -32.30 3.67 -9.40
C ASP A 8 -31.66 2.36 -9.88
N GLU A 9 -32.39 1.53 -10.63
CA GLU A 9 -31.85 0.32 -11.24
C GLU A 9 -30.82 0.59 -12.36
N LEU A 10 -31.01 1.67 -13.14
CA LEU A 10 -30.04 2.11 -14.15
C LEU A 10 -28.79 2.74 -13.53
N LEU A 11 -28.92 3.49 -12.45
CA LEU A 11 -27.79 4.04 -11.71
C LEU A 11 -26.95 2.92 -11.07
N VAL A 12 -27.57 1.94 -10.45
CA VAL A 12 -26.88 0.77 -9.89
C VAL A 12 -26.15 -0.02 -10.97
N LYS A 13 -26.73 -0.20 -12.15
CA LYS A 13 -26.08 -0.90 -13.27
C LYS A 13 -24.94 -0.11 -13.91
N THR A 14 -24.96 1.22 -13.84
CA THR A 14 -23.89 2.08 -14.39
C THR A 14 -22.66 2.11 -13.47
N PHE A 15 -22.83 1.85 -12.17
CA PHE A 15 -21.76 1.84 -11.16
C PHE A 15 -21.17 0.45 -10.86
N VAL A 16 -21.50 -0.57 -11.64
CA VAL A 16 -21.08 -1.99 -11.41
C VAL A 16 -19.55 -2.18 -11.37
N ASN A 17 -18.75 -1.20 -11.77
CA ASN A 17 -17.29 -1.26 -11.73
C ASN A 17 -16.66 -0.08 -10.95
N LEU A 18 -17.42 0.66 -10.15
CA LEU A 18 -16.89 1.73 -9.32
C LEU A 18 -16.60 1.19 -7.92
N SER A 19 -15.36 1.34 -7.47
CA SER A 19 -14.96 1.08 -6.09
C SER A 19 -14.38 2.34 -5.47
N ILE A 20 -14.59 2.53 -4.18
CA ILE A 20 -14.10 3.68 -3.41
C ILE A 20 -13.04 3.21 -2.44
N SER A 21 -11.90 3.91 -2.39
CA SER A 21 -10.84 3.66 -1.41
C SER A 21 -10.23 4.97 -0.93
N GLY A 22 -9.46 4.93 0.16
CA GLY A 22 -8.64 6.05 0.61
C GLY A 22 -7.26 6.06 -0.07
N LEU A 23 -6.57 7.22 0.03
CA LEU A 23 -5.19 7.37 -0.46
C LEU A 23 -4.12 6.76 0.46
N GLY A 24 -4.52 6.15 1.56
CA GLY A 24 -3.65 5.49 2.52
C GLY A 24 -3.31 6.33 3.75
N ALA A 25 -3.08 7.63 3.61
CA ALA A 25 -2.75 8.50 4.75
C ALA A 25 -3.88 8.53 5.77
N TRP A 26 -3.53 8.31 7.04
CA TRP A 26 -4.47 8.28 8.16
C TRP A 26 -3.84 8.98 9.37
N PRO A 27 -4.59 9.78 10.13
CA PRO A 27 -4.08 10.47 11.31
C PRO A 27 -3.87 9.52 12.49
N GLY A 28 -3.01 9.92 13.43
CA GLY A 28 -2.76 9.18 14.66
C GLY A 28 -1.63 8.15 14.56
N GLN A 29 -1.48 7.36 15.62
CA GLN A 29 -0.35 6.45 15.78
C GLN A 29 -0.76 4.99 16.04
N GLU A 30 -2.06 4.74 16.26
CA GLU A 30 -2.62 3.44 16.65
C GLU A 30 -3.09 2.64 15.41
N PRO A 31 -2.32 1.66 14.92
CA PRO A 31 -2.63 0.99 13.65
C PRO A 31 -3.92 0.16 13.72
N LEU A 32 -4.20 -0.50 14.84
CA LEU A 32 -5.40 -1.32 14.95
C LEU A 32 -6.67 -0.47 14.87
N LEU A 33 -6.73 0.65 15.61
CA LEU A 33 -7.88 1.56 15.59
C LEU A 33 -8.09 2.18 14.20
N ALA A 34 -7.00 2.57 13.53
CA ALA A 34 -7.07 3.11 12.17
C ALA A 34 -7.66 2.09 11.18
N HIS A 35 -7.16 0.86 11.22
CA HIS A 35 -7.63 -0.19 10.33
C HIS A 35 -9.06 -0.63 10.63
N GLN A 36 -9.47 -0.70 11.89
CA GLN A 36 -10.87 -0.97 12.27
C GLN A 36 -11.80 0.09 11.68
N ALA A 37 -11.49 1.38 11.88
CA ALA A 37 -12.30 2.47 11.33
C ALA A 37 -12.39 2.42 9.79
N ILE A 38 -11.30 2.06 9.09
CA ILE A 38 -11.28 1.91 7.62
C ILE A 38 -12.14 0.74 7.18
N VAL A 39 -12.00 -0.42 7.82
CA VAL A 39 -12.78 -1.62 7.48
C VAL A 39 -14.26 -1.39 7.74
N ASP A 40 -14.61 -0.88 8.91
CA ASP A 40 -16.01 -0.60 9.29
C ASP A 40 -16.69 0.40 8.34
N SER A 41 -15.91 1.38 7.85
CA SER A 41 -16.44 2.42 6.95
C SER A 41 -16.60 1.95 5.50
N LEU A 42 -15.81 0.99 5.04
CA LEU A 42 -15.71 0.63 3.63
C LEU A 42 -16.24 -0.76 3.32
N ALA A 43 -16.22 -1.71 4.26
CA ALA A 43 -16.65 -3.09 4.00
C ALA A 43 -18.16 -3.20 3.72
N ASP A 44 -18.98 -2.42 4.43
CA ASP A 44 -20.44 -2.44 4.33
C ASP A 44 -21.01 -1.21 3.59
N ALA A 45 -20.17 -0.47 2.85
CA ALA A 45 -20.60 0.71 2.13
C ALA A 45 -21.60 0.36 1.00
N PRO A 46 -22.61 1.21 0.71
CA PRO A 46 -23.58 1.00 -0.38
C PRO A 46 -22.92 0.91 -1.76
N VAL A 47 -21.78 1.57 -1.94
CA VAL A 47 -20.88 1.41 -3.09
C VAL A 47 -19.71 0.54 -2.61
N PRO A 48 -19.31 -0.50 -3.36
CA PRO A 48 -18.22 -1.37 -2.95
C PRO A 48 -16.98 -0.58 -2.55
N GLY A 49 -16.63 -0.61 -1.26
CA GLY A 49 -15.44 0.00 -0.73
C GLY A 49 -14.25 -0.97 -0.80
N LEU A 50 -13.05 -0.41 -0.94
CA LEU A 50 -11.80 -1.15 -0.83
C LEU A 50 -11.11 -0.71 0.47
N PRO A 51 -11.27 -1.45 1.58
CA PRO A 51 -10.47 -1.21 2.77
C PRO A 51 -8.98 -1.20 2.41
N HIS A 52 -8.24 -0.27 2.97
CA HIS A 52 -6.84 -0.08 2.62
C HIS A 52 -5.91 -0.17 3.81
N LEU A 53 -4.67 -0.56 3.57
CA LEU A 53 -3.64 -0.54 4.59
C LEU A 53 -3.28 0.92 4.92
N ALA A 54 -3.54 1.35 6.15
CA ALA A 54 -3.31 2.72 6.60
C ALA A 54 -1.82 3.09 6.61
N VAL A 55 -1.52 4.34 6.27
CA VAL A 55 -0.21 4.96 6.35
C VAL A 55 -0.23 6.01 7.46
N LEU A 56 0.22 5.65 8.65
CA LEU A 56 0.20 6.48 9.86
C LEU A 56 1.48 7.33 9.94
N THR A 57 1.47 8.47 9.26
CA THR A 57 2.66 9.35 9.12
C THR A 57 3.12 9.98 10.43
N ASP A 58 2.22 10.08 11.43
CA ASP A 58 2.54 10.68 12.75
C ASP A 58 3.50 9.81 13.58
N ARG A 59 3.79 8.59 13.14
CA ARG A 59 4.79 7.70 13.76
C ARG A 59 6.23 7.98 13.33
N GLY A 60 6.44 8.90 12.39
CA GLY A 60 7.75 9.33 11.94
C GLY A 60 8.08 8.99 10.49
N PRO A 61 9.27 9.41 10.00
CA PRO A 61 9.67 9.25 8.59
C PRO A 61 9.71 7.80 8.09
N TRP A 62 9.98 6.84 8.95
CA TRP A 62 9.98 5.41 8.63
C TRP A 62 8.58 4.87 8.36
N ALA A 63 7.53 5.46 8.98
CA ALA A 63 6.14 5.11 8.75
C ALA A 63 5.51 5.89 7.57
N ALA A 64 6.17 6.94 7.09
CA ALA A 64 5.74 7.74 5.95
C ALA A 64 5.89 6.98 4.61
N PRO A 65 5.22 7.39 3.53
CA PRO A 65 5.18 6.65 2.27
C PRO A 65 6.56 6.27 1.71
N ILE A 66 7.57 7.13 1.83
CA ILE A 66 8.93 6.86 1.32
C ILE A 66 9.58 5.73 2.14
N GLY A 67 9.59 5.84 3.48
CA GLY A 67 10.16 4.82 4.36
C GLY A 67 9.49 3.46 4.20
N ARG A 68 8.16 3.44 4.13
CA ARG A 68 7.36 2.21 3.88
C ARG A 68 7.70 1.58 2.53
N THR A 69 7.84 2.38 1.48
CA THR A 69 8.19 1.87 0.15
C THR A 69 9.63 1.36 0.09
N LEU A 70 10.57 2.02 0.80
CA LEU A 70 11.93 1.51 0.96
C LEU A 70 11.97 0.19 1.76
N ALA A 71 11.06 0.00 2.72
CA ALA A 71 10.92 -1.28 3.41
C ALA A 71 10.41 -2.40 2.48
N LEU A 72 9.68 -2.08 1.43
CA LEU A 72 9.28 -3.05 0.39
C LEU A 72 10.39 -3.33 -0.61
N ALA A 73 11.21 -2.32 -0.95
CA ALA A 73 12.28 -2.45 -1.95
C ALA A 73 13.44 -3.29 -1.40
N GLU A 74 13.26 -4.60 -1.39
CA GLU A 74 14.26 -5.55 -0.89
C GLU A 74 15.60 -5.39 -1.62
N SER A 75 16.67 -5.67 -0.92
CA SER A 75 18.05 -5.47 -1.38
C SER A 75 18.46 -4.01 -1.58
N THR A 76 17.58 -3.06 -1.27
CA THR A 76 17.89 -1.63 -1.32
C THR A 76 18.24 -1.12 0.07
N ALA A 77 19.51 -0.86 0.31
CA ALA A 77 19.95 -0.26 1.56
C ALA A 77 19.73 1.26 1.56
N ALA A 78 19.16 1.80 2.62
CA ALA A 78 18.88 3.22 2.76
C ALA A 78 19.11 3.73 4.19
N SER A 79 19.54 4.99 4.30
CA SER A 79 19.68 5.72 5.56
C SER A 79 18.86 7.01 5.55
N LEU A 80 18.34 7.39 6.71
CA LEU A 80 17.65 8.66 6.87
C LEU A 80 18.67 9.74 7.27
N GLU A 81 18.83 10.72 6.39
CA GLU A 81 19.73 11.87 6.56
C GLU A 81 18.90 13.15 6.81
N PRO A 82 19.50 14.26 7.25
CA PRO A 82 18.77 15.52 7.48
C PRO A 82 17.98 16.03 6.28
N HIS A 83 18.39 15.70 5.06
CA HIS A 83 17.74 16.10 3.81
C HIS A 83 16.80 15.03 3.22
N GLY A 84 16.60 13.92 3.93
CA GLY A 84 15.73 12.81 3.53
C GLY A 84 16.44 11.48 3.37
N TRP A 85 15.78 10.52 2.78
CA TRP A 85 16.32 9.17 2.58
C TRP A 85 17.41 9.14 1.51
N ARG A 86 18.53 8.49 1.81
CA ARG A 86 19.69 8.30 0.93
C ARG A 86 19.97 6.80 0.75
N LEU A 87 20.17 6.39 -0.50
CA LEU A 87 20.52 5.02 -0.85
C LEU A 87 22.00 4.74 -0.53
N GLY A 88 22.35 3.47 -0.32
CA GLY A 88 23.73 2.99 -0.22
C GLY A 88 24.10 2.30 1.07
N SER A 89 23.55 2.67 2.22
CA SER A 89 23.82 2.01 3.50
C SER A 89 22.53 1.79 4.29
N SER A 90 22.40 0.63 4.92
CA SER A 90 21.27 0.35 5.82
C SER A 90 21.42 1.13 7.13
N SER A 91 20.30 1.52 7.72
CA SER A 91 20.23 2.28 8.95
C SER A 91 19.21 1.73 9.94
N LYS A 92 19.26 2.24 11.18
CA LYS A 92 18.25 1.93 12.19
C LYS A 92 16.84 2.32 11.72
N GLU A 93 16.71 3.44 11.02
CA GLU A 93 15.44 3.95 10.52
C GLU A 93 14.85 3.03 9.44
N GLN A 94 15.69 2.41 8.61
CA GLN A 94 15.23 1.39 7.66
C GLN A 94 14.72 0.14 8.38
N HIS A 95 15.39 -0.31 9.44
CA HIS A 95 14.89 -1.42 10.26
C HIS A 95 13.58 -1.06 10.96
N LEU A 96 13.42 0.19 11.43
CA LEU A 96 12.15 0.69 11.96
C LEU A 96 11.06 0.71 10.89
N ALA A 97 11.37 1.04 9.64
CA ALA A 97 10.41 1.00 8.55
C ALA A 97 9.89 -0.43 8.30
N HIS A 98 10.78 -1.42 8.27
CA HIS A 98 10.40 -2.83 8.14
C HIS A 98 9.53 -3.31 9.31
N SER A 99 9.94 -3.07 10.55
CA SER A 99 9.18 -3.51 11.73
C SER A 99 7.82 -2.80 11.83
N THR A 100 7.76 -1.52 11.51
CA THR A 100 6.53 -0.74 11.48
C THR A 100 5.55 -1.29 10.44
N LEU A 101 6.04 -1.61 9.23
CA LEU A 101 5.22 -2.20 8.18
C LEU A 101 4.68 -3.58 8.58
N ALA A 102 5.50 -4.41 9.23
CA ALA A 102 5.07 -5.71 9.72
C ALA A 102 3.94 -5.59 10.76
N LEU A 103 4.07 -4.67 11.73
CA LEU A 103 3.03 -4.38 12.72
C LEU A 103 1.74 -3.86 12.07
N ASP A 104 1.83 -3.05 11.00
CA ASP A 104 0.67 -2.57 10.27
C ASP A 104 -0.07 -3.70 9.54
N ILE A 105 0.65 -4.64 8.95
CA ILE A 105 0.07 -5.82 8.31
C ILE A 105 -0.66 -6.69 9.34
N GLU A 106 -0.05 -6.90 10.51
CA GLU A 106 -0.65 -7.67 11.60
C GLU A 106 -1.93 -6.99 12.13
N ALA A 107 -1.89 -5.68 12.38
CA ALA A 107 -3.03 -4.90 12.81
C ALA A 107 -4.16 -4.89 11.76
N PHE A 108 -3.81 -4.80 10.47
CA PHE A 108 -4.78 -4.88 9.38
C PHE A 108 -5.43 -6.27 9.27
N ALA A 109 -4.65 -7.33 9.45
CA ALA A 109 -5.17 -8.70 9.47
C ALA A 109 -6.20 -8.92 10.58
N ILE A 110 -5.92 -8.38 11.78
CA ILE A 110 -6.86 -8.43 12.92
C ILE A 110 -8.13 -7.61 12.59
N ALA A 111 -7.97 -6.38 12.13
CA ALA A 111 -9.09 -5.48 11.84
C ALA A 111 -9.99 -6.00 10.70
N SER A 112 -9.40 -6.64 9.70
CA SER A 112 -10.12 -7.20 8.55
C SER A 112 -10.56 -8.66 8.74
N SER A 113 -10.54 -9.17 9.97
CA SER A 113 -10.99 -10.54 10.28
C SER A 113 -12.44 -10.75 9.84
N GLY A 114 -12.68 -11.79 9.04
CA GLY A 114 -14.00 -12.08 8.46
C GLY A 114 -14.34 -11.33 7.17
N TYR A 115 -13.61 -10.27 6.81
CA TYR A 115 -13.79 -9.59 5.52
C TYR A 115 -13.05 -10.33 4.41
N GLN A 116 -13.78 -10.85 3.42
CA GLN A 116 -13.23 -11.62 2.29
C GLN A 116 -13.14 -10.80 0.98
N GLY A 117 -13.56 -9.54 1.02
CA GLY A 117 -13.55 -8.67 -0.15
C GLY A 117 -12.16 -8.17 -0.55
N PRO A 118 -12.06 -7.46 -1.68
CA PRO A 118 -10.83 -6.88 -2.17
C PRO A 118 -10.35 -5.74 -1.25
N ILE A 119 -9.03 -5.50 -1.27
CA ILE A 119 -8.37 -4.46 -0.48
C ILE A 119 -7.44 -3.63 -1.36
N ALA A 120 -7.05 -2.45 -0.87
CA ALA A 120 -6.06 -1.60 -1.51
C ALA A 120 -4.76 -1.54 -0.66
N LEU A 121 -3.62 -1.66 -1.32
CA LEU A 121 -2.29 -1.53 -0.71
C LEU A 121 -1.59 -0.30 -1.26
N PRO A 122 -1.54 0.83 -0.54
CA PRO A 122 -0.89 2.05 -1.00
C PRO A 122 0.63 1.89 -1.05
N VAL A 123 1.22 2.15 -2.23
CA VAL A 123 2.67 2.09 -2.45
C VAL A 123 3.08 3.25 -3.35
N LEU A 124 4.25 3.86 -3.11
CA LEU A 124 4.81 4.80 -4.07
C LEU A 124 5.30 4.06 -5.31
N GLY A 125 4.96 4.58 -6.48
CA GLY A 125 5.52 4.07 -7.73
C GLY A 125 7.04 4.31 -7.83
N PRO A 126 7.76 3.57 -8.68
CA PRO A 126 9.22 3.60 -8.74
C PRO A 126 9.78 4.99 -9.11
N LEU A 127 9.12 5.72 -10.00
CA LEU A 127 9.53 7.09 -10.36
C LEU A 127 9.33 8.06 -9.19
N SER A 128 8.22 7.96 -8.46
CA SER A 128 7.96 8.78 -7.28
C SER A 128 8.97 8.48 -6.17
N LEU A 129 9.31 7.20 -5.97
CA LEU A 129 10.36 6.81 -5.04
C LEU A 129 11.71 7.39 -5.47
N ALA A 130 12.13 7.19 -6.72
CA ALA A 130 13.40 7.69 -7.25
C ALA A 130 13.52 9.23 -7.18
N ALA A 131 12.40 9.95 -7.36
CA ALA A 131 12.36 11.41 -7.19
C ALA A 131 12.48 11.85 -5.70
N SER A 132 12.18 10.95 -4.76
CA SER A 132 12.13 11.24 -3.33
C SER A 132 13.41 10.85 -2.58
N VAL A 133 14.26 10.00 -3.14
CA VAL A 133 15.48 9.51 -2.48
C VAL A 133 16.75 10.06 -3.13
N TRP A 134 17.83 10.11 -2.36
CA TRP A 134 19.12 10.61 -2.77
C TRP A 134 20.10 9.48 -3.05
N LEU A 135 20.97 9.67 -4.05
CA LEU A 135 22.15 8.85 -4.27
C LEU A 135 23.30 9.28 -3.33
N PRO A 136 24.28 8.40 -3.08
CA PRO A 136 25.48 8.74 -2.31
C PRO A 136 26.26 9.95 -2.85
N VAL A 137 26.16 10.19 -4.15
CA VAL A 137 26.81 11.33 -4.86
C VAL A 137 26.11 12.67 -4.63
N GLY A 138 24.96 12.71 -3.96
CA GLY A 138 24.26 13.93 -3.61
C GLY A 138 23.19 14.38 -4.64
N GLU A 139 22.86 13.53 -5.61
CA GLU A 139 21.79 13.77 -6.58
C GLU A 139 20.55 12.92 -6.26
N ARG A 140 19.38 13.29 -6.81
CA ARG A 140 18.17 12.45 -6.75
C ARG A 140 18.37 11.20 -7.59
N ALA A 141 17.89 10.05 -7.10
CA ALA A 141 17.97 8.79 -7.83
C ALA A 141 17.27 8.85 -9.20
N LEU A 142 16.28 9.73 -9.36
CA LEU A 142 15.59 9.93 -10.64
C LEU A 142 16.53 10.42 -11.77
N ALA A 143 17.64 11.10 -11.43
CA ALA A 143 18.62 11.58 -12.40
C ALA A 143 19.48 10.46 -12.98
N ASP A 144 19.53 9.30 -12.34
CA ASP A 144 20.29 8.13 -12.77
C ASP A 144 19.36 7.00 -13.25
N ARG A 145 19.43 6.71 -14.56
CA ARG A 145 18.60 5.66 -15.18
C ARG A 145 18.85 4.27 -14.57
N SER A 146 20.09 3.97 -14.18
CA SER A 146 20.44 2.69 -13.56
C SER A 146 19.77 2.57 -12.21
N ALA A 147 19.86 3.60 -11.36
CA ALA A 147 19.21 3.64 -10.06
C ALA A 147 17.67 3.50 -10.18
N VAL A 148 17.05 4.14 -11.17
CA VAL A 148 15.61 3.98 -11.44
C VAL A 148 15.26 2.54 -11.81
N THR A 149 16.09 1.90 -12.66
CA THR A 149 15.87 0.51 -13.07
C THR A 149 16.00 -0.44 -11.88
N ASP A 150 17.03 -0.28 -11.06
CA ASP A 150 17.28 -1.13 -9.88
C ASP A 150 16.18 -0.97 -8.83
N LEU A 151 15.75 0.27 -8.54
CA LEU A 151 14.63 0.55 -7.65
C LEU A 151 13.32 -0.06 -8.17
N SER A 152 13.08 0.01 -9.49
CA SER A 152 11.88 -0.54 -10.11
C SER A 152 11.85 -2.07 -9.98
N ALA A 153 12.98 -2.74 -10.21
CA ALA A 153 13.10 -4.18 -10.08
C ALA A 153 12.93 -4.64 -8.63
N ALA A 154 13.61 -3.97 -7.69
CA ALA A 154 13.51 -4.27 -6.26
C ALA A 154 12.06 -4.07 -5.74
N LEU A 155 11.42 -2.97 -6.16
CA LEU A 155 10.05 -2.67 -5.76
C LEU A 155 9.04 -3.65 -6.35
N ALA A 156 9.21 -4.11 -7.58
CA ALA A 156 8.32 -5.09 -8.20
C ALA A 156 8.31 -6.41 -7.41
N VAL A 157 9.48 -6.88 -6.96
CA VAL A 157 9.60 -8.06 -6.09
C VAL A 157 8.96 -7.79 -4.72
N GLY A 158 9.26 -6.64 -4.11
CA GLY A 158 8.77 -6.29 -2.78
C GLY A 158 7.27 -6.10 -2.72
N VAL A 159 6.65 -5.48 -3.74
CA VAL A 159 5.19 -5.31 -3.81
C VAL A 159 4.48 -6.67 -3.87
N ARG A 160 5.00 -7.62 -4.66
CA ARG A 160 4.44 -8.98 -4.71
C ARG A 160 4.51 -9.64 -3.33
N ARG A 161 5.66 -9.65 -2.69
CA ARG A 161 5.83 -10.20 -1.33
C ARG A 161 4.95 -9.51 -0.30
N HIS A 162 4.76 -8.20 -0.43
CA HIS A 162 3.87 -7.45 0.43
C HIS A 162 2.41 -7.92 0.27
N ALA A 163 1.95 -8.09 -0.97
CA ALA A 163 0.61 -8.61 -1.24
C ALA A 163 0.44 -10.04 -0.67
N GLU A 164 1.45 -10.90 -0.84
CA GLU A 164 1.48 -12.26 -0.27
C GLU A 164 1.43 -12.23 1.27
N ALA A 165 2.22 -11.36 1.91
CA ALA A 165 2.24 -11.22 3.36
C ALA A 165 0.90 -10.74 3.93
N VAL A 166 0.27 -9.76 3.28
CA VAL A 166 -1.06 -9.27 3.68
C VAL A 166 -2.13 -10.34 3.47
N ALA A 167 -2.12 -11.06 2.36
CA ALA A 167 -3.05 -12.16 2.11
C ALA A 167 -2.86 -13.26 3.15
N HIS A 168 -1.63 -13.68 3.42
CA HIS A 168 -1.32 -14.69 4.43
C HIS A 168 -1.79 -14.27 5.83
N GLY A 169 -1.53 -13.02 6.24
CA GLY A 169 -1.99 -12.49 7.52
C GLY A 169 -3.51 -12.52 7.68
N ARG A 170 -4.25 -12.38 6.59
CA ARG A 170 -5.72 -12.49 6.54
C ARG A 170 -6.23 -13.93 6.39
N GLY A 171 -5.36 -14.94 6.37
CA GLY A 171 -5.72 -16.34 6.16
C GLY A 171 -6.15 -16.66 4.73
N LEU A 172 -5.77 -15.84 3.74
CA LEU A 172 -6.06 -16.02 2.33
C LEU A 172 -4.84 -16.59 1.60
N SER A 173 -5.07 -17.43 0.59
CA SER A 173 -4.02 -17.81 -0.37
C SER A 173 -4.02 -16.86 -1.55
N VAL A 174 -2.85 -16.38 -1.95
CA VAL A 174 -2.70 -15.65 -3.21
C VAL A 174 -2.87 -16.66 -4.34
N GLN A 175 -3.97 -16.57 -5.08
CA GLN A 175 -4.09 -17.31 -6.33
C GLN A 175 -3.20 -16.65 -7.37
N GLU A 176 -2.26 -17.42 -7.95
CA GLU A 176 -1.59 -17.01 -9.17
C GLU A 176 -2.67 -16.71 -10.23
N PRO A 177 -2.55 -15.62 -11.01
CA PRO A 177 -3.48 -15.37 -12.10
C PRO A 177 -3.43 -16.57 -13.05
N GLY A 178 -4.46 -17.40 -12.97
CA GLY A 178 -4.62 -18.57 -13.82
C GLY A 178 -4.62 -18.13 -15.29
N ALA A 179 -4.21 -19.02 -16.19
CA ALA A 179 -4.17 -18.82 -17.64
C ALA A 179 -5.53 -18.51 -18.29
N ASP A 180 -6.60 -18.47 -17.51
CA ASP A 180 -7.95 -18.01 -17.88
C ASP A 180 -8.11 -16.54 -17.48
N GLY A 181 -8.02 -15.66 -18.44
CA GLY A 181 -8.11 -14.20 -18.45
C GLY A 181 -9.07 -13.46 -17.49
N GLY A 182 -9.19 -13.90 -16.25
CA GLY A 182 -9.86 -13.23 -15.16
C GLY A 182 -9.02 -12.05 -14.67
N ARG A 183 -9.49 -10.83 -14.90
CA ARG A 183 -8.87 -9.59 -14.46
C ARG A 183 -8.72 -9.56 -12.95
N THR A 184 -7.51 -9.81 -12.46
CA THR A 184 -7.10 -9.37 -11.12
C THR A 184 -6.84 -7.88 -11.19
N THR A 185 -7.67 -7.07 -10.57
CA THR A 185 -7.43 -5.63 -10.41
C THR A 185 -6.48 -5.47 -9.22
N ILE A 186 -5.25 -5.08 -9.49
CA ILE A 186 -4.30 -4.57 -8.50
C ILE A 186 -4.62 -3.10 -8.25
#